data_f7553a754b57118ab4878cd8529efea9
#
_entry.id   f7553a754b57118ab4878cd8529efea9
#
_cell.length_a   1.000
_cell.length_b   1.000
_cell.length_c   1.000
_cell.angle_alpha   90.00
_cell.angle_beta   90.00
_cell.angle_gamma   90.00
#
_symmetry.space_group_name_H-M   'P 1'
#
loop_
_entity.id
_entity.type
_entity.pdbx_description
1 polymer ?
#
loop_
_entity_poly.entity_id
_entity_poly.type
_entity_poly.pdbx_seq_one_letter_code
_entity_poly.pdbx_strand_id
1 'polypeptide(L)'
;MAKTSAAPAPKRIKSWSYSRLVDFESCAFKAKLKLIDKIPEPERPLPPGKTEHANDRGTRVHNEIEAYVRGVGEFPQEARHFADEIESLKKHFKAGRVSLEGEWAFDKEWKETEWLYGWLRLKLDANVHLTGEHAVVVDYKTGRKFGNEIKHGEQLQLYALAVLLKFPHINHVTCELWYLDVNDLSSLTVVRPIGMRFFKPFDRRGKKMTEAIDFLPNPNTYSCMYCPYHPIKGSGDCPHGV
;
A
#
# COMPACT_ATOMS: atom_id res chain seq x y z
N MET A 1 -33.51 41.02 0.33
CA MET A 1 -32.09 40.64 0.40
C MET A 1 -31.98 39.16 0.04
N ALA A 2 -31.48 38.88 -1.14
CA ALA A 2 -31.29 37.49 -1.60
C ALA A 2 -30.08 36.89 -0.85
N LYS A 3 -30.27 35.79 -0.14
CA LYS A 3 -29.18 35.00 0.45
C LYS A 3 -28.42 34.33 -0.71
N THR A 4 -27.25 34.86 -1.04
CA THR A 4 -26.33 34.18 -1.91
C THR A 4 -25.86 32.90 -1.20
N SER A 5 -26.40 31.76 -1.61
CA SER A 5 -25.93 30.44 -1.19
C SER A 5 -24.47 30.28 -1.66
N ALA A 6 -23.53 30.26 -0.74
CA ALA A 6 -22.14 29.95 -1.06
C ALA A 6 -22.06 28.56 -1.71
N ALA A 7 -21.34 28.44 -2.82
CA ALA A 7 -21.13 27.15 -3.45
C ALA A 7 -20.50 26.16 -2.45
N PRO A 8 -20.91 24.89 -2.46
CA PRO A 8 -20.35 23.90 -1.54
C PRO A 8 -18.82 23.78 -1.77
N ALA A 9 -18.07 23.66 -0.67
CA ALA A 9 -16.62 23.51 -0.74
C ALA A 9 -16.23 22.28 -1.62
N PRO A 10 -15.18 22.40 -2.43
CA PRO A 10 -14.77 21.31 -3.32
C PRO A 10 -14.41 20.06 -2.50
N LYS A 11 -14.92 18.93 -2.96
CA LYS A 11 -14.60 17.63 -2.32
C LYS A 11 -13.14 17.29 -2.57
N ARG A 12 -12.47 16.82 -1.53
CA ARG A 12 -11.04 16.45 -1.55
C ARG A 12 -10.83 15.02 -1.08
N ILE A 13 -9.73 14.41 -1.51
CA ILE A 13 -9.27 13.13 -0.97
C ILE A 13 -8.74 13.39 0.45
N LYS A 14 -9.34 12.74 1.44
CA LYS A 14 -9.04 13.03 2.86
C LYS A 14 -7.81 12.30 3.40
N SER A 15 -7.52 11.13 2.85
CA SER A 15 -6.41 10.29 3.29
C SER A 15 -5.76 9.58 2.12
N TRP A 16 -4.48 9.23 2.27
CA TRP A 16 -3.74 8.53 1.26
C TRP A 16 -3.04 7.29 1.84
N SER A 17 -2.71 6.37 0.97
CA SER A 17 -1.81 5.24 1.15
C SER A 17 -0.91 5.16 -0.06
N TYR A 18 0.12 4.34 -0.03
CA TYR A 18 1.01 4.21 -1.18
C TYR A 18 0.25 3.82 -2.47
N SER A 19 -0.64 2.84 -2.40
CA SER A 19 -1.44 2.40 -3.56
C SER A 19 -2.35 3.50 -4.10
N ARG A 20 -3.03 4.27 -3.22
CA ARG A 20 -3.86 5.41 -3.62
C ARG A 20 -3.05 6.53 -4.25
N LEU A 21 -1.83 6.78 -3.74
CA LEU A 21 -0.91 7.77 -4.30
C LEU A 21 -0.49 7.39 -5.72
N VAL A 22 -0.10 6.14 -5.94
CA VAL A 22 0.25 5.61 -7.28
C VAL A 22 -0.94 5.71 -8.23
N ASP A 23 -2.16 5.38 -7.78
CA ASP A 23 -3.38 5.53 -8.59
C ASP A 23 -3.62 7.00 -8.98
N PHE A 24 -3.48 7.93 -8.03
CA PHE A 24 -3.64 9.37 -8.28
C PHE A 24 -2.58 9.91 -9.25
N GLU A 25 -1.32 9.52 -9.08
CA GLU A 25 -0.22 9.95 -9.95
C GLU A 25 -0.32 9.36 -11.35
N SER A 26 -0.87 8.16 -11.48
CA SER A 26 -1.12 7.57 -12.79
C SER A 26 -2.26 8.28 -13.53
N CYS A 27 -3.34 8.61 -12.83
CA CYS A 27 -4.48 9.37 -13.36
C CYS A 27 -5.31 9.96 -12.21
N ALA A 28 -5.23 11.28 -12.02
CA ALA A 28 -5.97 11.96 -10.97
C ALA A 28 -7.49 11.79 -11.13
N PHE A 29 -8.00 11.78 -12.39
CA PHE A 29 -9.42 11.56 -12.65
C PHE A 29 -9.90 10.17 -12.21
N LYS A 30 -9.12 9.11 -12.45
CA LYS A 30 -9.40 7.76 -11.91
C LYS A 30 -9.52 7.79 -10.38
N ALA A 31 -8.57 8.45 -9.72
CA ALA A 31 -8.58 8.57 -8.26
C ALA A 31 -9.81 9.35 -7.76
N LYS A 32 -10.27 10.39 -8.47
CA LYS A 32 -11.52 11.10 -8.17
C LYS A 32 -12.72 10.18 -8.24
N LEU A 33 -12.91 9.47 -9.35
CA LEU A 33 -14.03 8.54 -9.52
C LEU A 33 -14.09 7.53 -8.36
N LYS A 34 -12.93 6.95 -7.99
CA LYS A 34 -12.83 5.93 -6.94
C LYS A 34 -13.03 6.50 -5.52
N LEU A 35 -12.35 7.59 -5.19
CA LEU A 35 -12.19 8.04 -3.78
C LEU A 35 -13.14 9.17 -3.38
N ILE A 36 -13.58 9.99 -4.34
CA ILE A 36 -14.49 11.13 -4.10
C ILE A 36 -15.90 10.77 -4.52
N ASP A 37 -16.07 10.34 -5.77
CA ASP A 37 -17.37 10.04 -6.35
C ASP A 37 -17.87 8.64 -5.90
N LYS A 38 -16.95 7.79 -5.41
CA LYS A 38 -17.19 6.44 -4.90
C LYS A 38 -17.89 5.54 -5.90
N ILE A 39 -17.57 5.69 -7.18
CA ILE A 39 -18.08 4.82 -8.23
C ILE A 39 -17.49 3.43 -8.03
N PRO A 40 -18.33 2.40 -7.91
CA PRO A 40 -17.85 1.04 -7.75
C PRO A 40 -17.06 0.57 -8.98
N GLU A 41 -15.99 -0.17 -8.75
CA GLU A 41 -15.33 -0.86 -9.85
C GLU A 41 -16.22 -2.00 -10.35
N PRO A 42 -16.41 -2.16 -11.66
CA PRO A 42 -17.22 -3.24 -12.19
C PRO A 42 -16.60 -4.60 -11.88
N GLU A 43 -17.44 -5.59 -11.65
CA GLU A 43 -16.98 -6.97 -11.56
C GLU A 43 -16.26 -7.36 -12.84
N ARG A 44 -15.14 -8.01 -12.71
CA ARG A 44 -14.38 -8.52 -13.84
C ARG A 44 -14.56 -10.02 -13.93
N PRO A 45 -14.66 -10.57 -15.14
CA PRO A 45 -14.65 -12.02 -15.29
C PRO A 45 -13.32 -12.59 -14.79
N LEU A 46 -13.38 -13.79 -14.24
CA LEU A 46 -12.15 -14.51 -13.86
C LEU A 46 -11.27 -14.73 -15.10
N PRO A 47 -9.96 -14.54 -14.98
CA PRO A 47 -9.05 -14.88 -16.07
C PRO A 47 -9.16 -16.37 -16.44
N PRO A 48 -9.02 -16.73 -17.71
CA PRO A 48 -9.11 -18.14 -18.15
C PRO A 48 -8.19 -19.06 -17.32
N GLY A 49 -8.75 -20.16 -16.82
CA GLY A 49 -8.02 -21.15 -16.03
C GLY A 49 -7.70 -20.70 -14.59
N LYS A 50 -8.27 -19.60 -14.10
CA LYS A 50 -8.13 -19.17 -12.72
C LYS A 50 -9.42 -19.39 -11.94
N THR A 51 -9.28 -19.73 -10.66
CA THR A 51 -10.40 -19.94 -9.71
C THR A 51 -10.67 -18.71 -8.84
N GLU A 52 -9.75 -17.75 -8.81
CA GLU A 52 -9.84 -16.52 -8.03
C GLU A 52 -9.11 -15.36 -8.75
N HIS A 53 -9.47 -14.12 -8.42
CA HIS A 53 -8.75 -12.93 -8.88
C HIS A 53 -7.41 -12.77 -8.15
N ALA A 54 -6.45 -12.12 -8.79
CA ALA A 54 -5.11 -11.93 -8.22
C ALA A 54 -5.14 -11.18 -6.86
N ASN A 55 -6.04 -10.20 -6.70
CA ASN A 55 -6.17 -9.47 -5.44
C ASN A 55 -6.76 -10.34 -4.32
N ASP A 56 -7.77 -11.18 -4.64
CA ASP A 56 -8.41 -12.08 -3.68
C ASP A 56 -7.41 -13.14 -3.24
N ARG A 57 -6.67 -13.71 -4.20
CA ARG A 57 -5.55 -14.63 -3.93
C ARG A 57 -4.50 -13.98 -3.01
N GLY A 58 -4.11 -12.74 -3.32
CA GLY A 58 -3.19 -11.99 -2.46
C GLY A 58 -3.69 -11.90 -1.03
N THR A 59 -4.92 -11.42 -0.85
CA THR A 59 -5.54 -11.28 0.48
C THR A 59 -5.61 -12.63 1.20
N ARG A 60 -6.03 -13.70 0.52
CA ARG A 60 -6.10 -15.04 1.10
C ARG A 60 -4.73 -15.52 1.60
N VAL A 61 -3.69 -15.43 0.75
CA VAL A 61 -2.34 -15.90 1.12
C VAL A 61 -1.77 -15.10 2.28
N HIS A 62 -1.95 -13.77 2.33
CA HIS A 62 -1.52 -12.95 3.46
C HIS A 62 -2.22 -13.39 4.75
N ASN A 63 -3.55 -13.59 4.73
CA ASN A 63 -4.31 -14.06 5.89
C ASN A 63 -3.87 -15.46 6.35
N GLU A 64 -3.55 -16.36 5.42
CA GLU A 64 -3.04 -17.70 5.73
C GLU A 64 -1.65 -17.65 6.38
N ILE A 65 -0.73 -16.82 5.87
CA ILE A 65 0.58 -16.62 6.49
C ILE A 65 0.41 -16.02 7.90
N GLU A 66 -0.44 -15.00 8.06
CA GLU A 66 -0.73 -14.42 9.37
C GLU A 66 -1.25 -15.47 10.34
N ALA A 67 -2.27 -16.25 9.95
CA ALA A 67 -2.84 -17.31 10.78
C ALA A 67 -1.79 -18.35 11.18
N TYR A 68 -0.93 -18.74 10.24
CA TYR A 68 0.16 -19.68 10.51
C TYR A 68 1.18 -19.11 11.51
N VAL A 69 1.61 -17.87 11.33
CA VAL A 69 2.55 -17.20 12.25
C VAL A 69 1.94 -17.06 13.65
N ARG A 70 0.64 -16.77 13.74
CA ARG A 70 -0.10 -16.75 15.03
C ARG A 70 -0.27 -18.15 15.66
N GLY A 71 -0.05 -19.21 14.90
CA GLY A 71 -0.18 -20.59 15.35
C GLY A 71 -1.60 -21.16 15.32
N VAL A 72 -2.51 -20.54 14.54
CA VAL A 72 -3.93 -20.95 14.42
C VAL A 72 -4.31 -21.49 13.04
N GLY A 73 -3.36 -21.52 12.10
CA GLY A 73 -3.57 -21.99 10.72
C GLY A 73 -2.50 -22.98 10.27
N GLU A 74 -2.73 -23.58 9.09
CA GLU A 74 -1.76 -24.42 8.41
C GLU A 74 -0.80 -23.57 7.57
N PHE A 75 0.38 -24.13 7.24
CA PHE A 75 1.35 -23.47 6.41
C PHE A 75 0.85 -23.36 4.95
N PRO A 76 0.74 -22.16 4.37
CA PRO A 76 0.25 -21.99 3.01
C PRO A 76 1.29 -22.44 1.97
N GLN A 77 0.87 -23.30 1.05
CA GLN A 77 1.75 -23.89 0.04
C GLN A 77 2.35 -22.83 -0.91
N GLU A 78 1.65 -21.73 -1.13
CA GLU A 78 2.15 -20.59 -1.93
C GLU A 78 3.41 -19.96 -1.34
N ALA A 79 3.58 -20.05 -0.03
CA ALA A 79 4.73 -19.48 0.68
C ALA A 79 5.88 -20.48 0.91
N ARG A 80 5.83 -21.67 0.31
CA ARG A 80 6.81 -22.76 0.54
C ARG A 80 8.27 -22.37 0.32
N HIS A 81 8.53 -21.43 -0.57
CA HIS A 81 9.88 -20.95 -0.88
C HIS A 81 10.47 -20.06 0.22
N PHE A 82 9.64 -19.58 1.15
CA PHE A 82 10.01 -18.75 2.30
C PHE A 82 9.68 -19.47 3.64
N ALA A 83 9.71 -20.80 3.63
CA ALA A 83 9.33 -21.59 4.81
C ALA A 83 10.21 -21.30 6.02
N ASP A 84 11.52 -21.20 5.83
CA ASP A 84 12.48 -20.94 6.90
C ASP A 84 12.33 -19.53 7.47
N GLU A 85 12.10 -18.55 6.60
CA GLU A 85 11.87 -17.14 6.97
C GLU A 85 10.56 -17.01 7.74
N ILE A 86 9.48 -17.67 7.30
CA ILE A 86 8.18 -17.65 7.97
C ILE A 86 8.26 -18.39 9.33
N GLU A 87 9.00 -19.50 9.43
CA GLU A 87 9.26 -20.15 10.72
C GLU A 87 10.07 -19.24 11.66
N SER A 88 11.04 -18.51 11.14
CA SER A 88 11.77 -17.49 11.90
C SER A 88 10.83 -16.39 12.39
N LEU A 89 9.95 -15.88 11.50
CA LEU A 89 8.95 -14.87 11.84
C LEU A 89 8.02 -15.38 12.96
N LYS A 90 7.57 -16.65 12.89
CA LYS A 90 6.75 -17.29 13.92
C LYS A 90 7.45 -17.40 15.28
N LYS A 91 8.76 -17.72 15.29
CA LYS A 91 9.57 -17.72 16.51
C LYS A 91 9.65 -16.32 17.13
N HIS A 92 9.89 -15.31 16.31
CA HIS A 92 9.91 -13.91 16.75
C HIS A 92 8.54 -13.43 17.25
N PHE A 93 7.46 -13.85 16.61
CA PHE A 93 6.09 -13.55 17.06
C PHE A 93 5.82 -14.16 18.45
N LYS A 94 6.14 -15.44 18.67
CA LYS A 94 6.01 -16.10 19.96
C LYS A 94 6.85 -15.43 21.07
N ALA A 95 7.95 -14.81 20.69
CA ALA A 95 8.80 -14.04 21.61
C ALA A 95 8.31 -12.59 21.84
N GLY A 96 7.15 -12.20 21.31
CA GLY A 96 6.59 -10.85 21.45
C GLY A 96 7.34 -9.75 20.70
N ARG A 97 8.11 -10.11 19.68
CA ARG A 97 8.95 -9.17 18.92
C ARG A 97 8.40 -8.82 17.54
N VAL A 98 7.21 -9.32 17.18
CA VAL A 98 6.58 -9.11 15.88
C VAL A 98 5.21 -8.52 16.06
N SER A 99 4.89 -7.47 15.31
CA SER A 99 3.54 -6.98 15.05
C SER A 99 3.11 -7.46 13.66
N LEU A 100 2.01 -8.19 13.57
CA LEU A 100 1.40 -8.66 12.32
C LEU A 100 0.24 -7.77 11.94
N GLU A 101 0.02 -7.60 10.63
CA GLU A 101 -1.06 -6.80 10.05
C GLU A 101 -1.17 -5.40 10.70
N GLY A 102 -0.01 -4.75 10.83
CA GLY A 102 0.08 -3.44 11.47
C GLY A 102 -0.70 -2.38 10.70
N GLU A 103 -1.80 -1.88 11.28
CA GLU A 103 -2.50 -0.70 10.80
C GLU A 103 -1.90 0.55 11.43
N TRP A 104 -1.11 1.29 10.66
CA TRP A 104 -0.47 2.52 11.11
C TRP A 104 -1.06 3.73 10.41
N ALA A 105 -1.30 4.78 11.16
CA ALA A 105 -1.81 6.03 10.63
C ALA A 105 -1.02 7.22 11.19
N PHE A 106 -0.81 8.20 10.31
CA PHE A 106 -0.16 9.47 10.65
C PHE A 106 -1.06 10.63 10.21
N ASP A 107 -1.10 11.68 11.02
CA ASP A 107 -1.77 12.93 10.68
C ASP A 107 -0.97 13.75 9.65
N LYS A 108 -1.44 14.96 9.32
CA LYS A 108 -0.76 15.86 8.35
C LYS A 108 0.60 16.37 8.82
N GLU A 109 0.82 16.37 10.11
CA GLU A 109 2.08 16.71 10.77
C GLU A 109 2.98 15.49 10.96
N TRP A 110 2.59 14.33 10.37
CA TRP A 110 3.28 13.05 10.46
C TRP A 110 3.44 12.50 11.89
N LYS A 111 2.54 12.89 12.78
CA LYS A 111 2.42 12.29 14.11
C LYS A 111 1.52 11.08 14.05
N GLU A 112 1.85 10.05 14.81
CA GLU A 112 1.01 8.88 14.95
C GLU A 112 -0.39 9.27 15.44
N THR A 113 -1.41 8.66 14.83
CA THR A 113 -2.82 8.90 15.16
C THR A 113 -3.63 7.61 14.98
N GLU A 114 -4.89 7.65 15.40
CA GLU A 114 -5.81 6.54 15.16
C GLU A 114 -6.13 6.42 13.65
N TRP A 115 -6.44 5.20 13.23
CA TRP A 115 -6.75 4.90 11.82
C TRP A 115 -7.81 5.83 11.22
N LEU A 116 -8.86 6.15 11.99
CA LEU A 116 -9.96 6.99 11.52
C LEU A 116 -9.50 8.40 11.14
N TYR A 117 -8.56 8.96 11.87
CA TYR A 117 -8.04 10.33 11.68
C TYR A 117 -6.79 10.38 10.79
N GLY A 118 -6.31 9.20 10.33
CA GLY A 118 -5.10 9.10 9.53
C GLY A 118 -5.20 9.84 8.19
N TRP A 119 -4.26 10.76 7.98
CA TRP A 119 -3.98 11.37 6.68
C TRP A 119 -3.16 10.41 5.80
N LEU A 120 -2.08 9.85 6.33
CA LEU A 120 -1.39 8.68 5.75
C LEU A 120 -1.85 7.43 6.48
N ARG A 121 -2.16 6.38 5.72
CA ARG A 121 -2.55 5.05 6.24
C ARG A 121 -1.71 3.97 5.60
N LEU A 122 -1.14 3.11 6.43
CA LEU A 122 -0.26 2.02 6.03
C LEU A 122 -0.77 0.71 6.63
N LYS A 123 -0.71 -0.35 5.83
CA LYS A 123 -0.82 -1.72 6.32
C LYS A 123 0.50 -2.41 6.06
N LEU A 124 1.06 -3.03 7.08
CA LEU A 124 2.31 -3.78 7.01
C LEU A 124 2.01 -5.22 7.41
N ASP A 125 2.42 -6.16 6.58
CA ASP A 125 2.16 -7.59 6.85
C ASP A 125 2.89 -8.03 8.12
N ALA A 126 4.18 -7.68 8.26
CA ALA A 126 4.91 -7.91 9.50
C ALA A 126 5.94 -6.81 9.79
N ASN A 127 6.08 -6.46 11.07
CA ASN A 127 7.14 -5.60 11.58
C ASN A 127 7.84 -6.30 12.76
N VAL A 128 9.14 -6.49 12.65
CA VAL A 128 9.99 -7.25 13.57
C VAL A 128 11.04 -6.34 14.18
N HIS A 129 11.14 -6.32 15.49
CA HIS A 129 12.25 -5.67 16.20
C HIS A 129 13.30 -6.73 16.53
N LEU A 130 14.40 -6.78 15.78
CA LEU A 130 15.47 -7.77 15.98
C LEU A 130 16.39 -7.42 17.16
N THR A 131 16.67 -6.12 17.32
CA THR A 131 17.43 -5.55 18.46
C THR A 131 16.73 -4.28 18.93
N GLY A 132 17.25 -3.64 19.99
CA GLY A 132 16.70 -2.38 20.47
C GLY A 132 16.75 -1.23 19.44
N GLU A 133 17.57 -1.33 18.41
CA GLU A 133 17.78 -0.26 17.42
C GLU A 133 17.53 -0.67 15.96
N HIS A 134 17.23 -1.94 15.71
CA HIS A 134 17.01 -2.46 14.35
C HIS A 134 15.61 -3.05 14.21
N ALA A 135 14.89 -2.61 13.20
CA ALA A 135 13.60 -3.15 12.80
C ALA A 135 13.65 -3.73 11.39
N VAL A 136 12.90 -4.81 11.17
CA VAL A 136 12.65 -5.39 9.84
C VAL A 136 11.17 -5.27 9.52
N VAL A 137 10.85 -4.81 8.32
CA VAL A 137 9.49 -4.84 7.78
C VAL A 137 9.45 -5.84 6.65
N VAL A 138 8.45 -6.71 6.67
CA VAL A 138 8.21 -7.69 5.61
C VAL A 138 6.86 -7.42 4.98
N ASP A 139 6.82 -7.47 3.66
CA ASP A 139 5.59 -7.35 2.86
C ASP A 139 5.58 -8.48 1.82
N TYR A 140 4.50 -9.25 1.79
CA TYR A 140 4.37 -10.40 0.90
C TYR A 140 3.83 -9.97 -0.47
N LYS A 141 4.35 -10.55 -1.53
CA LYS A 141 3.92 -10.30 -2.91
C LYS A 141 3.56 -11.60 -3.61
N THR A 142 2.29 -11.77 -3.97
CA THR A 142 1.77 -12.92 -4.73
C THR A 142 1.68 -12.62 -6.22
N GLY A 143 2.41 -11.65 -6.72
CA GLY A 143 2.36 -11.20 -8.11
C GLY A 143 3.72 -11.13 -8.76
N ARG A 144 3.74 -10.56 -9.96
CA ARG A 144 4.98 -10.39 -10.73
C ARG A 144 5.89 -9.34 -10.10
N LYS A 145 7.18 -9.63 -10.04
CA LYS A 145 8.23 -8.67 -9.70
C LYS A 145 8.47 -7.69 -10.85
N PHE A 146 8.70 -8.22 -12.04
CA PHE A 146 9.13 -7.47 -13.22
C PHE A 146 8.12 -6.41 -13.66
N GLY A 147 8.62 -5.19 -13.88
CA GLY A 147 7.83 -4.02 -14.26
C GLY A 147 7.23 -3.25 -13.06
N ASN A 148 7.47 -3.71 -11.82
CA ASN A 148 7.01 -3.05 -10.61
C ASN A 148 8.15 -2.59 -9.69
N GLU A 149 9.41 -2.78 -10.09
CA GLU A 149 10.59 -2.60 -9.22
C GLU A 149 10.65 -1.19 -8.64
N ILE A 150 10.37 -0.16 -9.44
CA ILE A 150 10.38 1.24 -8.98
C ILE A 150 9.28 1.46 -7.94
N LYS A 151 8.05 1.03 -8.23
CA LYS A 151 6.91 1.17 -7.30
C LYS A 151 7.16 0.42 -5.99
N HIS A 152 7.66 -0.80 -6.09
CA HIS A 152 7.97 -1.60 -4.93
C HIS A 152 9.11 -0.99 -4.10
N GLY A 153 10.17 -0.45 -4.76
CA GLY A 153 11.24 0.27 -4.09
C GLY A 153 10.75 1.53 -3.35
N GLU A 154 9.85 2.31 -3.95
CA GLU A 154 9.23 3.46 -3.28
C GLU A 154 8.34 3.04 -2.10
N GLN A 155 7.63 1.91 -2.20
CA GLN A 155 6.85 1.37 -1.10
C GLN A 155 7.73 1.04 0.10
N LEU A 156 8.89 0.39 -0.13
CA LEU A 156 9.88 0.12 0.91
C LEU A 156 10.42 1.40 1.56
N GLN A 157 10.67 2.45 0.76
CA GLN A 157 11.11 3.75 1.30
C GLN A 157 10.05 4.35 2.24
N LEU A 158 8.77 4.26 1.89
CA LEU A 158 7.67 4.74 2.73
C LEU A 158 7.54 3.92 4.02
N TYR A 159 7.71 2.60 3.95
CA TYR A 159 7.71 1.74 5.13
C TYR A 159 8.88 2.06 6.07
N ALA A 160 10.09 2.21 5.52
CA ALA A 160 11.25 2.59 6.32
C ALA A 160 11.04 3.94 7.02
N LEU A 161 10.51 4.94 6.31
CA LEU A 161 10.15 6.23 6.89
C LEU A 161 9.14 6.09 8.02
N ALA A 162 8.08 5.31 7.82
CA ALA A 162 7.02 5.11 8.82
C ALA A 162 7.56 4.46 10.11
N VAL A 163 8.43 3.44 9.99
CA VAL A 163 9.11 2.83 11.14
C VAL A 163 9.93 3.85 11.91
N LEU A 164 10.74 4.64 11.21
CA LEU A 164 11.60 5.64 11.83
C LEU A 164 10.83 6.75 12.53
N LEU A 165 9.66 7.12 12.02
CA LEU A 165 8.77 8.10 12.65
C LEU A 165 8.07 7.52 13.88
N LYS A 166 7.55 6.30 13.77
CA LYS A 166 6.81 5.64 14.84
C LYS A 166 7.70 5.22 16.01
N PHE A 167 8.95 4.80 15.73
CA PHE A 167 9.90 4.30 16.72
C PHE A 167 11.18 5.14 16.75
N PRO A 168 11.22 6.20 17.57
CA PRO A 168 12.37 7.12 17.61
C PRO A 168 13.70 6.47 18.01
N HIS A 169 13.66 5.34 18.74
CA HIS A 169 14.85 4.58 19.16
C HIS A 169 15.43 3.69 18.05
N ILE A 170 14.67 3.42 16.98
CA ILE A 170 15.15 2.61 15.85
C ILE A 170 16.10 3.44 14.99
N ASN A 171 17.31 2.95 14.78
CA ASN A 171 18.36 3.60 13.98
C ASN A 171 18.60 2.91 12.63
N HIS A 172 18.24 1.63 12.50
CA HIS A 172 18.38 0.84 11.29
C HIS A 172 17.03 0.20 10.92
N VAL A 173 16.66 0.29 9.65
CA VAL A 173 15.47 -0.36 9.15
C VAL A 173 15.83 -1.17 7.91
N THR A 174 15.47 -2.45 7.91
CA THR A 174 15.47 -3.31 6.73
C THR A 174 14.03 -3.55 6.30
N CYS A 175 13.68 -3.21 5.07
CA CYS A 175 12.38 -3.50 4.48
C CYS A 175 12.54 -4.56 3.40
N GLU A 176 11.74 -5.59 3.41
CA GLU A 176 11.82 -6.73 2.51
C GLU A 176 10.49 -6.96 1.80
N LEU A 177 10.56 -7.26 0.50
CA LEU A 177 9.47 -7.78 -0.30
C LEU A 177 9.76 -9.23 -0.62
N TRP A 178 8.91 -10.13 -0.15
CA TRP A 178 9.02 -11.56 -0.43
C TRP A 178 8.08 -11.92 -1.59
N TYR A 179 8.66 -12.19 -2.76
CA TYR A 179 7.90 -12.57 -3.95
C TYR A 179 7.64 -14.07 -3.93
N LEU A 180 6.53 -14.47 -3.35
CA LEU A 180 6.19 -15.86 -3.03
C LEU A 180 6.12 -16.76 -4.27
N ASP A 181 5.65 -16.23 -5.40
CA ASP A 181 5.46 -17.02 -6.64
C ASP A 181 6.76 -17.28 -7.41
N VAL A 182 7.78 -16.45 -7.23
CA VAL A 182 9.01 -16.50 -8.02
C VAL A 182 10.26 -16.77 -7.19
N ASN A 183 10.09 -17.03 -5.89
CA ASN A 183 11.19 -17.29 -4.96
C ASN A 183 12.29 -16.23 -5.02
N ASP A 184 11.90 -14.97 -4.92
CA ASP A 184 12.82 -13.85 -5.03
C ASP A 184 12.54 -12.84 -3.91
N LEU A 185 13.58 -12.12 -3.50
CA LEU A 185 13.56 -11.14 -2.43
C LEU A 185 14.12 -9.82 -2.93
N SER A 186 13.42 -8.74 -2.63
CA SER A 186 13.96 -7.39 -2.76
C SER A 186 14.04 -6.73 -1.40
N SER A 187 15.16 -6.13 -1.06
CA SER A 187 15.35 -5.48 0.24
C SER A 187 15.90 -4.06 0.09
N LEU A 188 15.55 -3.24 1.07
CA LEU A 188 16.10 -1.90 1.29
C LEU A 188 16.54 -1.79 2.76
N THR A 189 17.82 -1.59 3.00
CA THR A 189 18.33 -1.30 4.34
C THR A 189 18.79 0.15 4.41
N VAL A 190 18.31 0.88 5.41
CA VAL A 190 18.66 2.29 5.62
C VAL A 190 18.93 2.58 7.08
N VAL A 191 19.86 3.51 7.32
CA VAL A 191 20.07 4.15 8.61
C VAL A 191 19.14 5.36 8.74
N ARG A 192 18.81 5.77 9.98
CA ARG A 192 17.90 6.89 10.26
C ARG A 192 18.18 8.16 9.44
N PRO A 193 19.42 8.70 9.34
CA PRO A 193 19.67 9.92 8.57
C PRO A 193 19.30 9.79 7.08
N ILE A 194 19.45 8.60 6.50
CA ILE A 194 19.08 8.33 5.11
C ILE A 194 17.58 8.12 4.98
N GLY A 195 16.95 7.29 5.83
CA GLY A 195 15.53 7.02 5.80
C GLY A 195 14.68 8.29 6.00
N MET A 196 15.13 9.20 6.85
CA MET A 196 14.44 10.48 7.06
C MET A 196 14.48 11.43 5.85
N ARG A 197 15.36 11.21 4.85
CA ARG A 197 15.33 11.96 3.59
C ARG A 197 14.10 11.66 2.75
N PHE A 198 13.46 10.51 2.94
CA PHE A 198 12.22 10.15 2.25
C PHE A 198 11.03 11.01 2.68
N PHE A 199 11.10 11.68 3.83
CA PHE A 199 10.03 12.53 4.37
C PHE A 199 9.55 13.58 3.37
N LYS A 200 10.43 14.48 2.93
CA LYS A 200 10.04 15.61 2.05
C LYS A 200 9.38 15.17 0.74
N PRO A 201 9.91 14.16 0.00
CA PRO A 201 9.23 13.65 -1.19
C PRO A 201 7.81 13.14 -0.92
N PHE A 202 7.63 12.30 0.10
CA PHE A 202 6.31 11.75 0.41
C PHE A 202 5.33 12.78 0.97
N ASP A 203 5.78 13.71 1.80
CA ASP A 203 4.97 14.84 2.29
C ASP A 203 4.42 15.68 1.13
N ARG A 204 5.30 16.07 0.18
CA ARG A 204 4.90 16.82 -1.00
C ARG A 204 3.89 16.06 -1.87
N ARG A 205 4.13 14.76 -2.12
CA ARG A 205 3.25 13.92 -2.95
C ARG A 205 1.89 13.70 -2.27
N GLY A 206 1.88 13.40 -0.96
CA GLY A 206 0.66 13.25 -0.18
C GLY A 206 -0.16 14.53 -0.13
N LYS A 207 0.47 15.67 0.09
CA LYS A 207 -0.19 17.00 0.02
C LYS A 207 -0.76 17.28 -1.36
N LYS A 208 0.03 17.07 -2.42
CA LYS A 208 -0.46 17.23 -3.80
C LYS A 208 -1.73 16.44 -4.08
N MET A 209 -1.82 15.20 -3.58
CA MET A 209 -3.00 14.37 -3.73
C MET A 209 -4.18 14.87 -2.87
N THR A 210 -3.94 15.18 -1.60
CA THR A 210 -5.04 15.48 -0.66
C THR A 210 -5.52 16.94 -0.71
N GLU A 211 -4.74 17.84 -1.29
CA GLU A 211 -5.10 19.24 -1.51
C GLU A 211 -5.64 19.51 -2.91
N ALA A 212 -5.57 18.52 -3.82
CA ALA A 212 -6.10 18.66 -5.17
C ALA A 212 -7.59 18.99 -5.15
N ILE A 213 -7.95 19.99 -5.98
CA ILE A 213 -9.34 20.36 -6.29
C ILE A 213 -9.69 20.03 -7.74
N ASP A 214 -8.68 20.01 -8.60
CA ASP A 214 -8.77 19.64 -10.00
C ASP A 214 -8.16 18.25 -10.21
N PHE A 215 -8.91 17.38 -10.86
CA PHE A 215 -8.52 15.99 -11.09
C PHE A 215 -8.44 15.75 -12.60
N LEU A 216 -7.36 16.21 -13.20
CA LEU A 216 -7.16 16.10 -14.64
C LEU A 216 -6.96 14.64 -15.05
N PRO A 217 -7.60 14.20 -16.15
CA PRO A 217 -7.34 12.90 -16.74
C PRO A 217 -5.92 12.82 -17.32
N ASN A 218 -5.35 11.61 -17.29
CA ASN A 218 -4.09 11.32 -17.95
C ASN A 218 -4.29 10.15 -18.92
N PRO A 219 -5.00 10.35 -20.06
CA PRO A 219 -5.31 9.29 -20.99
C PRO A 219 -4.03 8.81 -21.69
N ASN A 220 -3.76 7.51 -21.54
CA ASN A 220 -2.70 6.83 -22.26
C ASN A 220 -2.98 5.32 -22.28
N THR A 221 -2.44 4.64 -23.29
CA THR A 221 -2.71 3.22 -23.53
C THR A 221 -2.46 2.34 -22.31
N TYR A 222 -1.38 2.57 -21.55
CA TYR A 222 -1.05 1.74 -20.38
C TYR A 222 -2.02 1.94 -19.23
N SER A 223 -2.30 3.19 -18.87
CA SER A 223 -3.19 3.51 -17.74
C SER A 223 -4.65 3.18 -18.06
N CYS A 224 -5.07 3.37 -19.32
CA CYS A 224 -6.46 3.17 -19.74
C CYS A 224 -6.78 1.70 -20.02
N MET A 225 -5.82 0.90 -20.50
CA MET A 225 -6.05 -0.52 -20.83
C MET A 225 -6.67 -1.34 -19.68
N TYR A 226 -6.28 -1.06 -18.46
CA TYR A 226 -6.74 -1.76 -17.25
C TYR A 226 -7.58 -0.87 -16.34
N CYS A 227 -8.02 0.30 -16.82
CA CYS A 227 -8.81 1.22 -16.01
C CYS A 227 -10.24 0.66 -15.82
N PRO A 228 -10.71 0.49 -14.56
CA PRO A 228 -12.05 0.00 -14.31
C PRO A 228 -13.15 0.92 -14.83
N TYR A 229 -12.86 2.19 -15.05
CA TYR A 229 -13.79 3.21 -15.52
C TYR A 229 -13.69 3.51 -17.02
N HIS A 230 -12.92 2.70 -17.78
CA HIS A 230 -12.75 2.88 -19.23
C HIS A 230 -14.11 2.89 -19.96
N PRO A 231 -14.30 3.77 -20.98
CA PRO A 231 -15.61 3.95 -21.63
C PRO A 231 -16.14 2.69 -22.31
N ILE A 232 -15.27 1.79 -22.78
CA ILE A 232 -15.64 0.58 -23.51
C ILE A 232 -15.30 -0.69 -22.71
N LYS A 233 -14.14 -0.72 -22.05
CA LYS A 233 -13.60 -1.92 -21.37
C LYS A 233 -13.89 -1.95 -19.86
N GLY A 234 -14.49 -0.91 -19.32
CA GLY A 234 -14.85 -0.75 -17.92
C GLY A 234 -16.30 -0.36 -17.73
N SER A 235 -16.59 0.37 -16.65
CA SER A 235 -17.97 0.81 -16.33
C SER A 235 -18.52 1.92 -17.24
N GLY A 236 -17.68 2.58 -18.04
CA GLY A 236 -18.10 3.70 -18.90
C GLY A 236 -18.05 5.08 -18.24
N ASP A 237 -17.70 5.17 -16.95
CA ASP A 237 -17.75 6.43 -16.20
C ASP A 237 -16.62 7.42 -16.55
N CYS A 238 -15.59 6.98 -17.27
CA CYS A 238 -14.51 7.84 -17.73
C CYS A 238 -14.67 8.19 -19.21
N PRO A 239 -15.03 9.44 -19.58
CA PRO A 239 -15.16 9.83 -20.98
C PRO A 239 -13.82 10.04 -21.70
N HIS A 240 -12.69 9.97 -20.99
CA HIS A 240 -11.34 10.30 -21.49
C HIS A 240 -10.48 9.08 -21.83
N GLY A 241 -11.00 7.86 -21.64
CA GLY A 241 -10.24 6.61 -21.87
C GLY A 241 -9.89 6.41 -23.36
N VAL A 242 -8.65 5.93 -23.63
CA VAL A 242 -8.13 5.64 -24.98
C VAL A 242 -7.71 4.17 -25.09
#